data_fd4d3f3bc13dda6e156f25a2d2cce6e7
#
_entry.id   fd4d3f3bc13dda6e156f25a2d2cce6e7
#
_cell.length_a   1.000
_cell.length_b   1.000
_cell.length_c   1.000
_cell.angle_alpha   90.00
_cell.angle_beta   90.00
_cell.angle_gamma   90.00
#
_symmetry.space_group_name_H-M   'P 1'
#
loop_
_entity.id
_entity.type
_entity.pdbx_description
1 polymer ?
#
loop_
_entity_poly.entity_id
_entity_poly.type
_entity_poly.pdbx_seq_one_letter_code
_entity_poly.pdbx_strand_id
1 'polypeptide(L)'
;MPSWDGQVRPIGDGSTSDSGPQPGQVPGEKLAPGQKPPQFVVFSWDGALENDDHLFSRFRRVARENNAQMTFFLTSIYLVPNAKRQLYHPPQHAPGEAAISFPTDDHLKETLHEVGEAWRDGHEIGTHFNGHFCEAKGGGEWSVDEWRSEIEQAYSFVANWKTNTGYKDLPPLPFDFRKELAGGRAPCLEGQKNLLAAAKGYGWRYDASSPGEFQVWPGRKDGIWNFPLQLLPYPGRPVQVLSMDFNFLANQSGDSTEGDPRKYAGWLKETRDGYLNGFERVYNGSRAPLFIGNHFETWNGGIYMQAVEDVMKSVCRRDGVRCVSFRQLADWLDAQDPKVLERLRQLDPAQSPDWASFLK
;
A
#
# COMPACT_ATOMS: atom_id res chain seq x y z
N MET A 1 -2.24 14.95 21.46
CA MET A 1 -1.04 14.46 20.78
C MET A 1 -0.19 15.62 20.36
N PRO A 2 1.15 15.52 20.33
CA PRO A 2 1.94 16.55 19.68
C PRO A 2 1.50 16.66 18.21
N SER A 3 1.22 17.89 17.78
CA SER A 3 0.89 18.19 16.38
C SER A 3 2.17 18.48 15.61
N TRP A 4 2.20 18.19 14.30
CA TRP A 4 3.27 18.62 13.42
C TRP A 4 3.40 20.16 13.48
N ASP A 5 4.61 20.64 13.78
CA ASP A 5 4.88 22.07 13.99
C ASP A 5 5.26 22.82 12.71
N GLY A 6 5.27 22.13 11.56
CA GLY A 6 5.65 22.71 10.28
C GLY A 6 7.16 22.97 10.11
N GLN A 7 7.97 22.68 11.12
CA GLN A 7 9.42 22.90 11.04
C GLN A 7 10.11 21.72 10.34
N VAL A 8 10.97 22.05 9.40
CA VAL A 8 11.81 21.07 8.70
C VAL A 8 13.16 21.00 9.43
N ARG A 9 13.49 19.83 9.96
CA ARG A 9 14.76 19.54 10.63
C ARG A 9 15.54 18.50 9.83
N PRO A 10 16.34 18.94 8.82
CA PRO A 10 17.09 18.02 7.98
C PRO A 10 18.01 17.11 8.78
N ILE A 11 18.11 15.86 8.35
CA ILE A 11 19.03 14.84 8.89
C ILE A 11 19.95 14.31 7.80
N GLY A 12 21.07 13.72 8.19
CA GLY A 12 22.06 13.18 7.25
C GLY A 12 22.56 14.22 6.25
N ASP A 13 22.45 13.94 4.97
CA ASP A 13 22.84 14.85 3.87
C ASP A 13 21.75 15.90 3.54
N GLY A 14 20.67 15.93 4.32
CA GLY A 14 19.53 16.80 4.09
C GLY A 14 18.47 16.24 3.12
N SER A 15 18.57 14.97 2.74
CA SER A 15 17.57 14.29 1.90
C SER A 15 16.24 14.06 2.62
N THR A 16 16.30 13.83 3.91
CA THR A 16 15.17 13.58 4.80
C THR A 16 15.23 14.51 6.01
N SER A 17 14.17 14.53 6.80
CA SER A 17 14.08 15.38 7.99
C SER A 17 13.33 14.68 9.11
N ASP A 18 13.56 15.14 10.34
CA ASP A 18 12.74 14.78 11.51
C ASP A 18 11.83 15.97 11.82
N SER A 19 10.69 16.05 11.15
CA SER A 19 9.76 17.18 11.23
C SER A 19 8.66 16.99 12.29
N GLY A 20 8.82 16.00 13.16
CA GLY A 20 7.82 15.66 14.17
C GLY A 20 6.75 14.69 13.66
N PRO A 21 5.66 14.51 14.42
CA PRO A 21 4.63 13.53 14.08
C PRO A 21 3.88 13.88 12.80
N GLN A 22 3.52 12.86 12.03
CA GLN A 22 2.77 13.04 10.80
C GLN A 22 1.40 13.69 11.06
N PRO A 23 0.98 14.67 10.22
CA PRO A 23 -0.37 15.24 10.29
C PRO A 23 -1.47 14.20 10.05
N GLY A 24 -2.69 14.49 10.53
CA GLY A 24 -3.89 13.72 10.20
C GLY A 24 -3.97 12.32 10.82
N GLN A 25 -3.05 11.97 11.73
CA GLN A 25 -3.10 10.68 12.41
C GLN A 25 -4.13 10.69 13.54
N VAL A 26 -4.98 9.67 13.57
CA VAL A 26 -6.00 9.48 14.61
C VAL A 26 -5.53 8.34 15.53
N PRO A 27 -5.61 8.52 16.88
CA PRO A 27 -5.31 7.45 17.81
C PRO A 27 -6.18 6.22 17.57
N GLY A 28 -5.61 5.03 17.78
CA GLY A 28 -6.39 3.81 17.84
C GLY A 28 -7.40 3.90 18.99
N GLU A 29 -8.69 3.78 18.68
CA GLU A 29 -9.76 3.74 19.67
C GLU A 29 -10.10 2.29 20.00
N LYS A 30 -10.16 1.98 21.30
CA LYS A 30 -10.60 0.67 21.75
C LYS A 30 -12.12 0.55 21.58
N LEU A 31 -12.59 -0.56 21.01
CA LEU A 31 -14.02 -0.86 20.92
C LEU A 31 -14.63 -0.94 22.32
N ALA A 32 -15.74 -0.25 22.51
CA ALA A 32 -16.58 -0.42 23.70
C ALA A 32 -17.36 -1.75 23.62
N PRO A 33 -17.71 -2.37 24.75
CA PRO A 33 -18.55 -3.55 24.76
C PRO A 33 -19.87 -3.31 23.98
N GLY A 34 -20.20 -4.19 23.06
CA GLY A 34 -21.39 -4.08 22.22
C GLY A 34 -21.29 -3.10 21.07
N GLN A 35 -20.17 -2.46 20.85
CA GLN A 35 -19.95 -1.56 19.74
C GLN A 35 -19.66 -2.32 18.45
N LYS A 36 -20.34 -1.96 17.38
CA LYS A 36 -20.03 -2.46 16.03
C LYS A 36 -18.72 -1.87 15.53
N PRO A 37 -17.76 -2.68 15.02
CA PRO A 37 -16.52 -2.17 14.48
C PRO A 37 -16.74 -1.23 13.28
N PRO A 38 -15.85 -0.23 13.06
CA PRO A 38 -15.80 0.49 11.82
C PRO A 38 -15.57 -0.46 10.64
N GLN A 39 -16.06 -0.09 9.45
CA GLN A 39 -15.65 -0.75 8.21
C GLN A 39 -14.39 -0.06 7.70
N PHE A 40 -13.26 -0.74 7.82
CA PHE A 40 -12.01 -0.25 7.25
C PHE A 40 -11.91 -0.60 5.77
N VAL A 41 -11.43 0.36 4.98
CA VAL A 41 -11.02 0.16 3.59
C VAL A 41 -9.62 0.74 3.43
N VAL A 42 -8.70 -0.04 2.90
CA VAL A 42 -7.32 0.39 2.64
C VAL A 42 -7.07 0.35 1.14
N PHE A 43 -6.81 1.52 0.57
CA PHE A 43 -6.30 1.65 -0.79
C PHE A 43 -4.78 1.73 -0.73
N SER A 44 -4.09 0.87 -1.46
CA SER A 44 -2.64 0.86 -1.53
C SER A 44 -2.15 0.91 -2.97
N TRP A 45 -0.95 1.46 -3.16
CA TRP A 45 -0.36 1.75 -4.47
C TRP A 45 1.04 1.19 -4.52
N ASP A 46 1.29 0.26 -5.44
CA ASP A 46 2.59 -0.35 -5.62
C ASP A 46 3.43 0.49 -6.59
N GLY A 47 4.66 0.79 -6.19
CA GLY A 47 5.61 1.58 -6.97
C GLY A 47 5.68 3.05 -6.54
N ALA A 48 4.57 3.77 -6.54
CA ALA A 48 4.46 5.19 -6.16
C ALA A 48 5.37 6.14 -6.96
N LEU A 49 5.38 5.99 -8.28
CA LEU A 49 6.03 6.92 -9.22
C LEU A 49 5.04 7.99 -9.68
N GLU A 50 5.44 9.25 -9.72
CA GLU A 50 4.76 10.28 -10.51
C GLU A 50 5.39 10.36 -11.91
N ASN A 51 4.56 10.41 -12.92
CA ASN A 51 4.96 10.48 -14.32
C ASN A 51 3.98 11.38 -15.12
N ASP A 52 4.10 11.39 -16.44
CA ASP A 52 3.28 12.22 -17.33
C ASP A 52 1.77 11.94 -17.23
N ASP A 53 1.36 10.80 -16.70
CA ASP A 53 -0.06 10.47 -16.49
C ASP A 53 -0.64 11.17 -15.24
N HIS A 54 0.18 11.72 -14.37
CA HIS A 54 -0.19 12.45 -13.13
C HIS A 54 -1.16 11.67 -12.22
N LEU A 55 -1.00 10.34 -12.14
CA LEU A 55 -1.90 9.49 -11.36
C LEU A 55 -1.66 9.60 -9.86
N PHE A 56 -0.39 9.73 -9.42
CA PHE A 56 -0.10 9.89 -8.00
C PHE A 56 -0.74 11.17 -7.44
N SER A 57 -0.49 12.31 -8.06
CA SER A 57 -1.09 13.59 -7.67
C SER A 57 -2.62 13.60 -7.80
N ARG A 58 -3.18 12.94 -8.86
CA ARG A 58 -4.62 12.76 -9.02
C ARG A 58 -5.23 12.03 -7.84
N PHE A 59 -4.68 10.89 -7.43
CA PHE A 59 -5.24 10.09 -6.35
C PHE A 59 -5.05 10.72 -4.97
N ARG A 60 -4.00 11.49 -4.73
CA ARG A 60 -3.90 12.34 -3.53
C ARG A 60 -5.08 13.32 -3.45
N ARG A 61 -5.43 13.97 -4.56
CA ARG A 61 -6.59 14.86 -4.62
C ARG A 61 -7.90 14.10 -4.37
N VAL A 62 -8.13 12.97 -5.04
CA VAL A 62 -9.33 12.13 -4.87
C VAL A 62 -9.47 11.68 -3.40
N ALA A 63 -8.39 11.27 -2.77
CA ALA A 63 -8.38 10.87 -1.36
C ALA A 63 -8.76 12.03 -0.43
N ARG A 64 -8.19 13.21 -0.65
CA ARG A 64 -8.52 14.42 0.13
C ARG A 64 -10.00 14.80 0.00
N GLU A 65 -10.54 14.75 -1.21
CA GLU A 65 -11.96 15.02 -1.50
C GLU A 65 -12.91 14.01 -0.83
N ASN A 66 -12.42 12.81 -0.49
CA ASN A 66 -13.23 11.75 0.10
C ASN A 66 -12.84 11.39 1.54
N ASN A 67 -12.05 12.23 2.20
CA ASN A 67 -11.59 12.04 3.57
C ASN A 67 -10.92 10.66 3.76
N ALA A 68 -10.04 10.28 2.84
CA ALA A 68 -9.32 9.01 2.84
C ALA A 68 -7.82 9.22 3.07
N GLN A 69 -7.20 8.37 3.85
CA GLN A 69 -5.76 8.15 3.86
C GLN A 69 -5.46 6.83 3.12
N MET A 70 -4.32 6.78 2.48
CA MET A 70 -3.88 5.63 1.68
C MET A 70 -2.48 5.20 2.06
N THR A 71 -2.03 4.05 1.57
CA THR A 71 -0.65 3.61 1.67
C THR A 71 0.01 3.63 0.29
N PHE A 72 1.13 4.32 0.17
CA PHE A 72 1.99 4.30 -1.01
C PHE A 72 3.22 3.44 -0.72
N PHE A 73 3.34 2.30 -1.39
CA PHE A 73 4.52 1.44 -1.32
C PHE A 73 5.57 1.95 -2.31
N LEU A 74 6.50 2.75 -1.80
CA LEU A 74 7.53 3.38 -2.60
C LEU A 74 8.54 2.35 -3.11
N THR A 75 8.78 2.35 -4.42
CA THR A 75 9.92 1.68 -5.05
C THR A 75 11.11 2.62 -5.00
N SER A 76 12.11 2.31 -4.17
CA SER A 76 13.12 3.31 -3.79
C SER A 76 14.13 3.66 -4.90
N ILE A 77 14.29 2.81 -5.93
CA ILE A 77 15.09 3.19 -7.12
C ILE A 77 14.46 4.34 -7.92
N TYR A 78 13.20 4.67 -7.69
CA TYR A 78 12.60 5.88 -8.28
C TYR A 78 13.19 7.19 -7.74
N LEU A 79 14.00 7.10 -6.69
CA LEU A 79 14.80 8.22 -6.16
C LEU A 79 16.28 8.13 -6.57
N VAL A 80 16.61 7.25 -7.52
CA VAL A 80 17.97 7.06 -8.06
C VAL A 80 17.97 7.46 -9.54
N PRO A 81 18.81 8.42 -9.97
CA PRO A 81 18.94 8.76 -11.38
C PRO A 81 19.38 7.57 -12.21
N ASN A 82 18.85 7.40 -13.40
CA ASN A 82 19.25 6.32 -14.30
C ASN A 82 20.77 6.33 -14.59
N ALA A 83 21.37 7.51 -14.69
CA ALA A 83 22.84 7.66 -14.85
C ALA A 83 23.64 7.08 -13.67
N LYS A 84 23.02 6.88 -12.53
CA LYS A 84 23.63 6.33 -11.31
C LYS A 84 23.04 4.98 -10.89
N ARG A 85 22.37 4.29 -11.78
CA ARG A 85 21.73 3.00 -11.51
C ARG A 85 22.68 1.96 -10.88
N GLN A 86 24.00 2.06 -11.15
CA GLN A 86 25.03 1.18 -10.57
C GLN A 86 25.14 1.28 -9.03
N LEU A 87 24.47 2.25 -8.39
CA LEU A 87 24.36 2.32 -6.94
C LEU A 87 23.46 1.21 -6.38
N TYR A 88 22.56 0.66 -7.20
CA TYR A 88 21.71 -0.45 -6.81
C TYR A 88 22.43 -1.79 -7.05
N HIS A 89 22.54 -2.58 -6.00
CA HIS A 89 23.16 -3.89 -5.99
C HIS A 89 22.10 -4.96 -5.66
N PRO A 90 21.27 -5.36 -6.65
CA PRO A 90 20.21 -6.31 -6.42
C PRO A 90 20.75 -7.70 -6.03
N PRO A 91 20.09 -8.44 -5.12
CA PRO A 91 20.44 -9.82 -4.86
C PRO A 91 20.38 -10.65 -6.13
N GLN A 92 21.39 -11.50 -6.33
CA GLN A 92 21.51 -12.48 -7.43
C GLN A 92 21.53 -11.88 -8.86
N HIS A 93 21.65 -10.56 -9.00
CA HIS A 93 21.72 -9.85 -10.27
C HIS A 93 22.93 -8.91 -10.32
N ALA A 94 23.30 -8.42 -11.50
CA ALA A 94 24.41 -7.49 -11.64
C ALA A 94 24.05 -6.08 -11.10
N PRO A 95 25.03 -5.32 -10.61
CA PRO A 95 24.80 -3.93 -10.19
C PRO A 95 24.10 -3.12 -11.27
N GLY A 96 23.09 -2.35 -10.90
CA GLY A 96 22.30 -1.49 -11.80
C GLY A 96 21.23 -2.21 -12.62
N GLU A 97 21.07 -3.54 -12.47
CA GLU A 97 19.92 -4.24 -13.05
C GLU A 97 18.66 -3.98 -12.23
N ALA A 98 17.52 -3.91 -12.93
CA ALA A 98 16.19 -3.89 -12.34
C ALA A 98 15.17 -4.46 -13.35
N ALA A 99 14.11 -5.08 -12.87
CA ALA A 99 13.03 -5.59 -13.71
C ALA A 99 12.06 -4.47 -14.15
N ILE A 100 12.19 -3.29 -13.57
CA ILE A 100 11.46 -2.06 -13.90
C ILE A 100 12.43 -0.95 -14.30
N SER A 101 11.94 0.07 -14.97
CA SER A 101 12.77 1.20 -15.42
C SER A 101 13.12 2.15 -14.26
N PHE A 102 14.34 2.68 -14.28
CA PHE A 102 14.70 3.85 -13.49
C PHE A 102 13.96 5.09 -14.07
N PRO A 103 13.60 6.07 -13.24
CA PRO A 103 12.87 7.23 -13.69
C PRO A 103 13.73 8.17 -14.55
N THR A 104 13.07 9.02 -15.31
CA THR A 104 13.71 10.25 -15.84
C THR A 104 13.99 11.21 -14.69
N ASP A 105 14.88 12.18 -14.93
CA ASP A 105 15.19 13.20 -13.92
C ASP A 105 13.96 14.03 -13.52
N ASP A 106 13.05 14.29 -14.45
CA ASP A 106 11.84 15.05 -14.18
C ASP A 106 10.84 14.22 -13.38
N HIS A 107 10.59 12.97 -13.74
CA HIS A 107 9.74 12.05 -12.96
C HIS A 107 10.30 11.81 -11.54
N LEU A 108 11.64 11.74 -11.38
CA LEU A 108 12.26 11.63 -10.07
C LEU A 108 11.96 12.85 -9.20
N LYS A 109 12.10 14.08 -9.73
CA LYS A 109 11.79 15.30 -8.99
C LYS A 109 10.31 15.40 -8.62
N GLU A 110 9.42 15.04 -9.56
CA GLU A 110 7.99 15.03 -9.33
C GLU A 110 7.62 13.97 -8.27
N THR A 111 8.23 12.78 -8.33
CA THR A 111 8.04 11.73 -7.32
C THR A 111 8.49 12.18 -5.93
N LEU A 112 9.65 12.84 -5.81
CA LEU A 112 10.08 13.43 -4.54
C LEU A 112 9.06 14.42 -3.98
N HIS A 113 8.52 15.28 -4.85
CA HIS A 113 7.48 16.23 -4.47
C HIS A 113 6.22 15.51 -3.97
N GLU A 114 5.70 14.57 -4.75
CA GLU A 114 4.46 13.86 -4.43
C GLU A 114 4.58 13.00 -3.18
N VAL A 115 5.71 12.32 -2.96
CA VAL A 115 5.99 11.55 -1.74
C VAL A 115 5.98 12.46 -0.50
N GLY A 116 6.62 13.62 -0.59
CA GLY A 116 6.62 14.60 0.50
C GLY A 116 5.23 15.14 0.81
N GLU A 117 4.48 15.50 -0.21
CA GLU A 117 3.10 15.98 -0.08
C GLU A 117 2.13 14.88 0.39
N ALA A 118 2.31 13.64 -0.05
CA ALA A 118 1.51 12.50 0.41
C ALA A 118 1.65 12.31 1.94
N TRP A 119 2.87 12.41 2.46
CA TRP A 119 3.10 12.34 3.90
C TRP A 119 2.42 13.50 4.65
N ARG A 120 2.50 14.74 4.11
CA ARG A 120 1.82 15.92 4.69
C ARG A 120 0.30 15.80 4.66
N ASP A 121 -0.26 15.14 3.66
CA ASP A 121 -1.69 14.82 3.57
C ASP A 121 -2.13 13.70 4.54
N GLY A 122 -1.20 13.09 5.28
CA GLY A 122 -1.47 12.03 6.25
C GLY A 122 -1.44 10.61 5.66
N HIS A 123 -1.01 10.47 4.40
CA HIS A 123 -0.83 9.15 3.78
C HIS A 123 0.42 8.45 4.29
N GLU A 124 0.39 7.13 4.32
CA GLU A 124 1.54 6.31 4.68
C GLU A 124 2.48 6.12 3.49
N ILE A 125 3.78 6.21 3.75
CA ILE A 125 4.83 5.79 2.82
C ILE A 125 5.42 4.48 3.34
N GLY A 126 5.03 3.36 2.72
CA GLY A 126 5.62 2.04 2.93
C GLY A 126 6.69 1.74 1.89
N THR A 127 7.15 0.49 1.80
CA THR A 127 8.14 0.09 0.79
C THR A 127 7.62 -0.96 -0.18
N HIS A 128 7.96 -0.78 -1.46
CA HIS A 128 7.88 -1.79 -2.52
C HIS A 128 9.28 -2.22 -2.96
N PHE A 129 10.25 -2.03 -2.06
CA PHE A 129 11.67 -2.35 -2.23
C PHE A 129 12.31 -1.57 -3.38
N ASN A 130 13.02 -2.27 -4.32
CA ASN A 130 13.85 -1.59 -5.30
C ASN A 130 13.63 -2.12 -6.73
N GLY A 131 14.25 -3.23 -7.12
CA GLY A 131 14.37 -3.65 -8.52
C GLY A 131 13.21 -4.45 -9.09
N HIS A 132 12.21 -4.83 -8.28
CA HIS A 132 10.99 -5.55 -8.68
C HIS A 132 11.25 -6.90 -9.35
N PHE A 133 12.21 -7.70 -8.84
CA PHE A 133 12.50 -9.03 -9.37
C PHE A 133 11.50 -10.07 -8.87
N CYS A 134 10.96 -10.85 -9.79
CA CYS A 134 9.99 -11.91 -9.57
C CYS A 134 10.49 -13.22 -10.16
N GLU A 135 9.87 -14.33 -9.75
CA GLU A 135 10.19 -15.67 -10.25
C GLU A 135 11.65 -16.08 -9.99
N ALA A 136 12.35 -16.61 -11.02
CA ALA A 136 13.74 -17.05 -10.91
C ALA A 136 14.67 -15.89 -10.49
N LYS A 137 15.44 -16.09 -9.44
CA LYS A 137 16.29 -15.07 -8.80
C LYS A 137 15.54 -13.86 -8.25
N GLY A 138 14.22 -13.94 -8.12
CA GLY A 138 13.37 -12.92 -7.52
C GLY A 138 13.17 -13.14 -6.03
N GLY A 139 12.28 -12.32 -5.44
CA GLY A 139 12.00 -12.30 -4.00
C GLY A 139 11.64 -13.66 -3.40
N GLY A 140 11.01 -14.55 -4.19
CA GLY A 140 10.66 -15.90 -3.77
C GLY A 140 11.87 -16.80 -3.44
N GLU A 141 13.01 -16.52 -4.06
CA GLU A 141 14.26 -17.28 -3.88
C GLU A 141 15.26 -16.61 -2.93
N TRP A 142 15.00 -15.36 -2.51
CA TRP A 142 15.94 -14.61 -1.68
C TRP A 142 16.02 -15.13 -0.25
N SER A 143 17.25 -15.22 0.25
CA SER A 143 17.54 -15.50 1.66
C SER A 143 17.14 -14.33 2.56
N VAL A 144 17.16 -14.57 3.87
CA VAL A 144 16.91 -13.50 4.88
C VAL A 144 17.91 -12.35 4.74
N ASP A 145 19.19 -12.66 4.45
CA ASP A 145 20.22 -11.63 4.33
C ASP A 145 20.09 -10.85 3.02
N GLU A 146 19.63 -11.48 1.94
CA GLU A 146 19.31 -10.80 0.69
C GLU A 146 18.11 -9.84 0.87
N TRP A 147 17.07 -10.24 1.58
CA TRP A 147 15.97 -9.35 1.96
C TRP A 147 16.44 -8.20 2.86
N ARG A 148 17.37 -8.43 3.80
CA ARG A 148 17.98 -7.34 4.58
C ARG A 148 18.74 -6.38 3.69
N SER A 149 19.51 -6.88 2.72
CA SER A 149 20.19 -6.02 1.73
C SER A 149 19.21 -5.15 0.96
N GLU A 150 18.09 -5.70 0.49
CA GLU A 150 17.03 -4.94 -0.19
C GLU A 150 16.43 -3.84 0.70
N ILE A 151 16.12 -4.16 1.95
CA ILE A 151 15.58 -3.20 2.92
C ILE A 151 16.61 -2.07 3.18
N GLU A 152 17.88 -2.40 3.41
CA GLU A 152 18.91 -1.41 3.67
C GLU A 152 19.17 -0.51 2.46
N GLN A 153 19.14 -1.05 1.24
CA GLN A 153 19.27 -0.27 0.02
C GLN A 153 18.09 0.68 -0.15
N ALA A 154 16.85 0.24 0.14
CA ALA A 154 15.68 1.10 0.12
C ALA A 154 15.83 2.27 1.12
N TYR A 155 16.24 2.01 2.34
CA TYR A 155 16.55 3.08 3.31
C TYR A 155 17.62 4.03 2.81
N SER A 156 18.71 3.50 2.24
CA SER A 156 19.82 4.30 1.75
C SER A 156 19.41 5.23 0.61
N PHE A 157 18.62 4.74 -0.35
CA PHE A 157 18.19 5.57 -1.48
C PHE A 157 17.28 6.71 -1.03
N VAL A 158 16.39 6.47 -0.08
CA VAL A 158 15.55 7.52 0.49
C VAL A 158 16.35 8.50 1.34
N ALA A 159 17.30 8.01 2.15
CA ALA A 159 18.09 8.86 3.04
C ALA A 159 19.17 9.69 2.35
N ASN A 160 19.56 9.34 1.12
CA ASN A 160 20.69 9.95 0.42
C ASN A 160 20.34 10.43 -1.01
N TRP A 161 19.05 10.67 -1.30
CA TRP A 161 18.67 11.09 -2.65
C TRP A 161 19.36 12.38 -3.10
N LYS A 162 19.63 13.36 -2.19
CA LYS A 162 20.36 14.59 -2.54
C LYS A 162 21.79 14.31 -2.99
N THR A 163 22.51 13.46 -2.28
CA THR A 163 23.85 13.02 -2.66
C THR A 163 23.83 12.26 -3.98
N ASN A 164 22.84 11.38 -4.16
CA ASN A 164 22.73 10.54 -5.34
C ASN A 164 22.34 11.33 -6.60
N THR A 165 21.46 12.32 -6.46
CA THR A 165 20.96 13.13 -7.58
C THR A 165 21.75 14.41 -7.84
N GLY A 166 22.30 15.01 -6.79
CA GLY A 166 22.87 16.35 -6.83
C GLY A 166 21.85 17.50 -6.73
N TYR A 167 20.56 17.22 -6.55
CA TYR A 167 19.48 18.22 -6.45
C TYR A 167 19.44 18.88 -5.07
N LYS A 168 20.44 19.71 -4.76
CA LYS A 168 20.63 20.32 -3.44
C LYS A 168 19.53 21.30 -3.05
N ASP A 169 18.92 21.96 -4.05
CA ASP A 169 17.93 23.03 -3.84
C ASP A 169 16.52 22.50 -3.58
N LEU A 170 16.26 21.22 -3.84
CA LEU A 170 14.97 20.62 -3.53
C LEU A 170 14.80 20.44 -2.02
N PRO A 171 13.59 20.64 -1.47
CA PRO A 171 13.35 20.47 -0.04
C PRO A 171 13.54 18.99 0.37
N PRO A 172 13.97 18.75 1.63
CA PRO A 172 14.03 17.38 2.15
C PRO A 172 12.63 16.75 2.23
N LEU A 173 12.58 15.43 2.14
CA LEU A 173 11.37 14.71 2.55
C LEU A 173 11.05 15.02 4.03
N PRO A 174 9.77 15.18 4.39
CA PRO A 174 9.38 15.67 5.72
C PRO A 174 9.48 14.62 6.83
N PHE A 175 10.08 13.48 6.59
CA PHE A 175 10.17 12.35 7.51
C PHE A 175 11.55 11.69 7.49
N ASP A 176 11.88 11.00 8.56
CA ASP A 176 12.94 10.00 8.64
C ASP A 176 12.38 8.64 8.24
N PHE A 177 12.79 8.11 7.09
CA PHE A 177 12.20 6.88 6.55
C PHE A 177 12.40 5.65 7.45
N ARG A 178 13.52 5.59 8.20
CA ARG A 178 13.74 4.50 9.16
C ARG A 178 12.74 4.51 10.31
N LYS A 179 12.28 5.68 10.72
CA LYS A 179 11.27 5.83 11.77
C LYS A 179 9.84 5.67 11.25
N GLU A 180 9.60 6.11 10.00
CA GLU A 180 8.27 6.12 9.40
C GLU A 180 7.87 4.77 8.80
N LEU A 181 8.83 3.97 8.32
CA LEU A 181 8.53 2.72 7.65
C LEU A 181 7.92 1.69 8.60
N ALA A 182 6.62 1.45 8.45
CA ALA A 182 5.87 0.49 9.26
C ALA A 182 5.70 -0.88 8.59
N GLY A 183 5.90 -0.98 7.29
CA GLY A 183 5.76 -2.22 6.52
C GLY A 183 5.88 -2.02 5.02
N GLY A 184 5.57 -3.08 4.25
CA GLY A 184 5.71 -3.06 2.81
C GLY A 184 4.93 -4.16 2.11
N ARG A 185 5.07 -4.17 0.79
CA ARG A 185 4.60 -5.22 -0.09
C ARG A 185 5.72 -5.68 -1.00
N ALA A 186 6.02 -6.99 -0.97
CA ALA A 186 7.00 -7.58 -1.87
C ALA A 186 6.47 -7.58 -3.31
N PRO A 187 7.32 -7.29 -4.30
CA PRO A 187 6.99 -7.50 -5.70
C PRO A 187 6.44 -8.90 -5.95
N CYS A 188 5.42 -8.98 -6.81
CA CYS A 188 4.74 -10.24 -7.16
C CYS A 188 4.19 -11.04 -5.96
N LEU A 189 4.13 -10.45 -4.77
CA LEU A 189 3.68 -11.11 -3.53
C LEU A 189 4.55 -12.34 -3.17
N GLU A 190 5.84 -12.28 -3.45
CA GLU A 190 6.77 -13.38 -3.26
C GLU A 190 7.65 -13.23 -2.01
N GLY A 191 8.15 -14.34 -1.48
CA GLY A 191 9.21 -14.37 -0.48
C GLY A 191 8.82 -14.02 0.95
N GLN A 192 7.54 -13.91 1.29
CA GLN A 192 7.06 -13.45 2.59
C GLN A 192 7.76 -14.12 3.78
N LYS A 193 8.03 -15.43 3.74
CA LYS A 193 8.65 -16.16 4.87
C LYS A 193 10.01 -15.56 5.27
N ASN A 194 10.90 -15.39 4.31
CA ASN A 194 12.24 -14.85 4.54
C ASN A 194 12.21 -13.34 4.76
N LEU A 195 11.29 -12.65 4.08
CA LEU A 195 11.04 -11.22 4.28
C LEU A 195 10.61 -10.92 5.73
N LEU A 196 9.67 -11.67 6.30
CA LEU A 196 9.24 -11.48 7.68
C LEU A 196 10.38 -11.71 8.68
N ALA A 197 11.23 -12.72 8.44
CA ALA A 197 12.41 -12.95 9.25
C ALA A 197 13.42 -11.79 9.18
N ALA A 198 13.59 -11.18 8.00
CA ALA A 198 14.41 -9.98 7.84
C ALA A 198 13.77 -8.76 8.53
N ALA A 199 12.47 -8.54 8.33
CA ALA A 199 11.72 -7.38 8.81
C ALA A 199 11.67 -7.25 10.34
N LYS A 200 11.78 -8.35 11.08
CA LYS A 200 11.86 -8.35 12.57
C LYS A 200 12.93 -7.41 13.11
N GLY A 201 14.07 -7.30 12.43
CA GLY A 201 15.18 -6.43 12.83
C GLY A 201 14.93 -4.94 12.63
N TYR A 202 13.87 -4.57 11.88
CA TYR A 202 13.56 -3.19 11.49
C TYR A 202 12.30 -2.63 12.18
N GLY A 203 11.70 -3.39 13.07
CA GLY A 203 10.52 -2.92 13.80
C GLY A 203 9.25 -2.81 12.93
N TRP A 204 9.16 -3.56 11.84
CA TRP A 204 7.95 -3.58 11.01
C TRP A 204 6.75 -4.05 11.80
N ARG A 205 5.62 -3.43 11.56
CA ARG A 205 4.36 -3.68 12.25
C ARG A 205 3.41 -4.53 11.41
N TYR A 206 3.52 -4.42 10.07
CA TYR A 206 2.70 -5.20 9.15
C TYR A 206 3.51 -5.62 7.92
N ASP A 207 2.98 -6.60 7.20
CA ASP A 207 3.39 -7.02 5.86
C ASP A 207 2.15 -7.24 4.99
N ALA A 208 2.19 -6.73 3.76
CA ALA A 208 1.09 -6.80 2.80
C ALA A 208 1.41 -7.71 1.60
N SER A 209 2.33 -8.65 1.76
CA SER A 209 2.87 -9.49 0.66
C SER A 209 2.16 -10.84 0.49
N SER A 210 1.13 -11.16 1.28
CA SER A 210 0.37 -12.42 1.10
C SER A 210 -0.70 -12.28 0.04
N PRO A 211 -0.85 -13.25 -0.86
CA PRO A 211 -1.99 -13.32 -1.77
C PRO A 211 -3.09 -14.27 -1.26
N GLY A 212 -4.31 -14.07 -1.75
CA GLY A 212 -5.33 -15.10 -1.86
C GLY A 212 -6.05 -15.53 -0.59
N GLU A 213 -6.15 -14.68 0.42
CA GLU A 213 -6.98 -14.96 1.59
C GLU A 213 -8.39 -14.38 1.44
N PHE A 214 -9.36 -14.92 2.20
CA PHE A 214 -10.71 -14.35 2.25
C PHE A 214 -10.71 -13.01 3.03
N GLN A 215 -11.79 -12.26 2.89
CA GLN A 215 -12.01 -11.03 3.65
C GLN A 215 -12.33 -11.35 5.12
N VAL A 216 -11.30 -11.65 5.89
CA VAL A 216 -11.41 -11.91 7.35
C VAL A 216 -10.62 -10.88 8.13
N TRP A 217 -10.91 -10.76 9.41
CA TRP A 217 -10.11 -9.87 10.28
C TRP A 217 -8.66 -10.36 10.34
N PRO A 218 -7.68 -9.44 10.22
CA PRO A 218 -6.27 -9.79 10.13
C PRO A 218 -5.75 -10.55 11.35
N GLY A 219 -4.83 -11.47 11.10
CA GLY A 219 -3.99 -12.12 12.10
C GLY A 219 -2.55 -11.66 12.01
N ARG A 220 -1.70 -12.22 12.86
CA ARG A 220 -0.25 -11.99 12.80
C ARG A 220 0.48 -13.21 12.27
N LYS A 221 1.52 -12.96 11.49
CA LYS A 221 2.54 -13.96 11.11
C LYS A 221 3.87 -13.50 11.71
N ASP A 222 4.52 -14.36 12.46
CA ASP A 222 5.79 -14.02 13.13
C ASP A 222 5.75 -12.73 14.00
N GLY A 223 4.59 -12.42 14.59
CA GLY A 223 4.38 -11.22 15.40
C GLY A 223 4.05 -9.95 14.61
N ILE A 224 4.10 -9.98 13.29
CA ILE A 224 3.81 -8.88 12.37
C ILE A 224 2.38 -9.04 11.82
N TRP A 225 1.59 -7.96 11.73
CA TRP A 225 0.26 -8.01 11.13
C TRP A 225 0.34 -8.46 9.67
N ASN A 226 -0.46 -9.46 9.29
CA ASN A 226 -0.55 -9.92 7.91
C ASN A 226 -1.78 -9.30 7.24
N PHE A 227 -1.55 -8.49 6.21
CA PHE A 227 -2.57 -7.81 5.42
C PHE A 227 -2.57 -8.33 3.98
N PRO A 228 -3.15 -9.51 3.72
CA PRO A 228 -3.13 -10.13 2.40
C PRO A 228 -4.02 -9.39 1.42
N LEU A 229 -3.68 -9.43 0.13
CA LEU A 229 -4.66 -9.18 -0.91
C LEU A 229 -5.76 -10.24 -0.84
N GLN A 230 -7.00 -9.84 -1.06
CA GLN A 230 -8.17 -10.64 -0.72
C GLN A 230 -8.86 -11.19 -1.97
N LEU A 231 -9.45 -12.38 -1.82
CA LEU A 231 -10.29 -12.98 -2.83
C LEU A 231 -11.69 -12.37 -2.79
N LEU A 232 -12.09 -11.75 -3.89
CA LEU A 232 -13.42 -11.17 -4.08
C LEU A 232 -14.21 -11.99 -5.09
N PRO A 233 -15.55 -12.11 -4.96
CA PRO A 233 -16.37 -12.70 -6.00
C PRO A 233 -16.22 -11.91 -7.30
N TYR A 234 -15.90 -12.60 -8.42
CA TYR A 234 -15.84 -11.95 -9.73
C TYR A 234 -17.27 -11.78 -10.29
N PRO A 235 -17.71 -10.56 -10.61
CA PRO A 235 -19.06 -10.32 -11.10
C PRO A 235 -19.36 -11.13 -12.37
N GLY A 236 -20.48 -11.88 -12.36
CA GLY A 236 -20.93 -12.66 -13.50
C GLY A 236 -20.12 -13.92 -13.83
N ARG A 237 -19.15 -14.30 -12.98
CA ARG A 237 -18.32 -15.49 -13.16
C ARG A 237 -18.31 -16.35 -11.88
N PRO A 238 -18.26 -17.68 -11.98
CA PRO A 238 -18.22 -18.59 -10.82
C PRO A 238 -16.80 -18.72 -10.24
N VAL A 239 -16.02 -17.65 -10.25
CA VAL A 239 -14.63 -17.60 -9.78
C VAL A 239 -14.42 -16.40 -8.88
N GLN A 240 -13.28 -16.37 -8.19
CA GLN A 240 -12.85 -15.23 -7.40
C GLN A 240 -11.65 -14.54 -8.09
N VAL A 241 -11.44 -13.29 -7.75
CA VAL A 241 -10.34 -12.47 -8.24
C VAL A 241 -9.64 -11.81 -7.04
N LEU A 242 -8.33 -11.68 -7.10
CA LEU A 242 -7.61 -10.88 -6.10
C LEU A 242 -8.01 -9.40 -6.21
N SER A 243 -8.08 -8.75 -5.07
CA SER A 243 -8.46 -7.35 -4.91
C SER A 243 -7.36 -6.39 -5.39
N MET A 244 -6.93 -6.54 -6.64
CA MET A 244 -5.89 -5.74 -7.27
C MET A 244 -6.20 -5.52 -8.75
N ASP A 245 -5.91 -4.32 -9.26
CA ASP A 245 -6.14 -3.93 -10.66
C ASP A 245 -5.50 -4.89 -11.67
N PHE A 246 -4.25 -5.31 -11.44
CA PHE A 246 -3.55 -6.27 -12.30
C PHE A 246 -4.30 -7.61 -12.43
N ASN A 247 -4.94 -8.08 -11.37
CA ASN A 247 -5.68 -9.34 -11.42
C ASN A 247 -6.99 -9.24 -12.20
N PHE A 248 -7.61 -8.04 -12.22
CA PHE A 248 -8.71 -7.77 -13.16
C PHE A 248 -8.20 -7.68 -14.59
N LEU A 249 -7.09 -6.97 -14.84
CA LEU A 249 -6.43 -6.91 -16.15
C LEU A 249 -6.17 -8.33 -16.70
N ALA A 250 -5.51 -9.18 -15.92
CA ALA A 250 -5.19 -10.55 -16.32
C ALA A 250 -6.44 -11.36 -16.72
N ASN A 251 -7.52 -11.25 -15.95
CA ASN A 251 -8.77 -11.94 -16.23
C ASN A 251 -9.57 -11.36 -17.39
N GLN A 252 -9.40 -10.11 -17.73
CA GLN A 252 -10.17 -9.38 -18.74
C GLN A 252 -9.49 -9.36 -20.10
N SER A 253 -8.21 -9.01 -20.15
CA SER A 253 -7.45 -8.86 -21.40
C SER A 253 -6.27 -9.83 -21.55
N GLY A 254 -6.10 -10.80 -20.62
CA GLY A 254 -5.00 -11.78 -20.67
C GLY A 254 -3.64 -11.09 -20.58
N ASP A 255 -3.47 -10.24 -19.59
CA ASP A 255 -2.27 -9.42 -19.33
C ASP A 255 -1.96 -8.35 -20.39
N SER A 256 -2.81 -8.19 -21.43
CA SER A 256 -2.64 -7.10 -22.38
C SER A 256 -3.04 -5.77 -21.76
N THR A 257 -2.12 -4.81 -21.74
CA THR A 257 -2.36 -3.44 -21.26
C THR A 257 -3.11 -2.58 -22.25
N GLU A 258 -3.22 -3.05 -23.53
CA GLU A 258 -3.96 -2.44 -24.64
C GLU A 258 -4.91 -3.47 -25.24
N GLY A 259 -5.94 -3.85 -24.49
CA GLY A 259 -6.96 -4.79 -24.93
C GLY A 259 -7.97 -4.14 -25.91
N ASP A 260 -9.04 -4.89 -26.25
CA ASP A 260 -10.09 -4.41 -27.16
C ASP A 260 -10.88 -3.23 -26.54
N PRO A 261 -10.78 -2.00 -27.09
CA PRO A 261 -11.48 -0.83 -26.55
C PRO A 261 -13.00 -0.98 -26.48
N ARG A 262 -13.61 -1.84 -27.30
CA ARG A 262 -15.06 -2.11 -27.29
C ARG A 262 -15.50 -2.80 -25.98
N LYS A 263 -14.57 -3.41 -25.25
CA LYS A 263 -14.82 -4.09 -23.98
C LYS A 263 -14.58 -3.22 -22.75
N TYR A 264 -13.92 -2.08 -22.89
CA TYR A 264 -13.48 -1.25 -21.77
C TYR A 264 -14.62 -0.85 -20.83
N ALA A 265 -15.76 -0.44 -21.36
CA ALA A 265 -16.91 -0.08 -20.53
C ALA A 265 -17.45 -1.26 -19.70
N GLY A 266 -17.46 -2.47 -20.29
CA GLY A 266 -17.83 -3.70 -19.57
C GLY A 266 -16.81 -4.07 -18.50
N TRP A 267 -15.53 -4.00 -18.80
CA TRP A 267 -14.44 -4.29 -17.87
C TRP A 267 -14.37 -3.29 -16.72
N LEU A 268 -14.57 -1.99 -16.99
CA LEU A 268 -14.73 -0.97 -15.96
C LEU A 268 -15.84 -1.33 -14.98
N LYS A 269 -17.02 -1.68 -15.52
CA LYS A 269 -18.16 -2.08 -14.69
C LYS A 269 -17.88 -3.32 -13.86
N GLU A 270 -17.29 -4.37 -14.44
CA GLU A 270 -16.92 -5.60 -13.73
C GLU A 270 -15.93 -5.31 -12.60
N THR A 271 -14.90 -4.52 -12.85
CA THR A 271 -13.87 -4.18 -11.84
C THR A 271 -14.50 -3.39 -10.69
N ARG A 272 -15.23 -2.33 -11.00
CA ARG A 272 -15.94 -1.52 -10.00
C ARG A 272 -16.91 -2.36 -9.17
N ASP A 273 -17.74 -3.15 -9.84
CA ASP A 273 -18.74 -3.98 -9.18
C ASP A 273 -18.09 -5.08 -8.33
N GLY A 274 -16.93 -5.63 -8.75
CA GLY A 274 -16.14 -6.58 -7.97
C GLY A 274 -15.70 -6.00 -6.64
N TYR A 275 -15.13 -4.81 -6.65
CA TYR A 275 -14.74 -4.10 -5.41
C TYR A 275 -15.96 -3.73 -4.55
N LEU A 276 -17.03 -3.20 -5.15
CA LEU A 276 -18.23 -2.82 -4.42
C LEU A 276 -18.94 -4.04 -3.81
N ASN A 277 -19.04 -5.16 -4.52
CA ASN A 277 -19.61 -6.40 -3.98
C ASN A 277 -18.77 -6.95 -2.82
N GLY A 278 -17.44 -6.89 -2.94
CA GLY A 278 -16.54 -7.23 -1.83
C GLY A 278 -16.75 -6.32 -0.62
N PHE A 279 -16.91 -5.02 -0.85
CA PHE A 279 -17.22 -4.04 0.20
C PHE A 279 -18.57 -4.35 0.87
N GLU A 280 -19.65 -4.47 0.10
CA GLU A 280 -20.99 -4.70 0.64
C GLU A 280 -21.08 -5.99 1.44
N ARG A 281 -20.35 -7.03 1.02
CA ARG A 281 -20.30 -8.32 1.73
C ARG A 281 -19.81 -8.14 3.17
N VAL A 282 -18.71 -7.43 3.39
CA VAL A 282 -18.17 -7.22 4.75
C VAL A 282 -18.84 -6.06 5.48
N TYR A 283 -19.26 -5.02 4.78
CA TYR A 283 -19.96 -3.88 5.40
C TYR A 283 -21.29 -4.27 6.03
N ASN A 284 -22.04 -5.16 5.38
CA ASN A 284 -23.29 -5.72 5.92
C ASN A 284 -23.05 -6.99 6.76
N GLY A 285 -21.85 -7.53 6.76
CA GLY A 285 -21.46 -8.76 7.45
C GLY A 285 -20.49 -8.52 8.61
N SER A 286 -19.33 -9.15 8.50
CA SER A 286 -18.31 -9.24 9.56
C SER A 286 -17.58 -7.95 9.89
N ARG A 287 -17.70 -6.91 9.10
CA ARG A 287 -16.90 -5.67 9.18
C ARG A 287 -15.40 -5.89 9.02
N ALA A 288 -14.97 -7.05 8.53
CA ALA A 288 -13.55 -7.27 8.22
C ALA A 288 -13.03 -6.21 7.24
N PRO A 289 -11.80 -5.73 7.40
CA PRO A 289 -11.22 -4.74 6.49
C PRO A 289 -11.23 -5.21 5.04
N LEU A 290 -11.43 -4.29 4.10
CA LEU A 290 -11.25 -4.51 2.67
C LEU A 290 -9.92 -3.89 2.23
N PHE A 291 -9.09 -4.65 1.53
CA PHE A 291 -7.83 -4.21 0.96
C PHE A 291 -7.91 -4.17 -0.56
N ILE A 292 -7.54 -3.04 -1.16
CA ILE A 292 -7.52 -2.85 -2.62
C ILE A 292 -6.12 -2.39 -3.02
N GLY A 293 -5.43 -3.22 -3.79
CA GLY A 293 -4.11 -2.92 -4.34
C GLY A 293 -4.21 -2.33 -5.75
N ASN A 294 -3.34 -1.37 -6.06
CA ASN A 294 -3.36 -0.67 -7.33
C ASN A 294 -1.95 -0.34 -7.81
N HIS A 295 -1.85 -0.06 -9.11
CA HIS A 295 -0.69 0.53 -9.76
C HIS A 295 -1.08 1.85 -10.41
N PHE A 296 -0.13 2.81 -10.50
CA PHE A 296 -0.37 4.05 -11.25
C PHE A 296 -0.15 3.80 -12.75
N GLU A 297 -1.15 3.16 -13.36
CA GLU A 297 -1.09 2.71 -14.75
C GLU A 297 -2.37 3.05 -15.52
N THR A 298 -2.21 3.39 -16.78
CA THR A 298 -3.33 3.72 -17.69
C THR A 298 -3.81 2.52 -18.52
N TRP A 299 -3.59 1.30 -18.03
CA TRP A 299 -3.98 0.05 -18.70
C TRP A 299 -5.42 0.07 -19.19
N ASN A 300 -5.63 -0.45 -20.40
CA ASN A 300 -6.93 -0.51 -21.06
C ASN A 300 -7.66 0.85 -21.05
N GLY A 301 -6.93 1.93 -21.33
CA GLY A 301 -7.49 3.27 -21.34
C GLY A 301 -7.79 3.87 -19.96
N GLY A 302 -7.13 3.38 -18.91
CA GLY A 302 -7.26 3.91 -17.55
C GLY A 302 -8.51 3.46 -16.80
N ILE A 303 -9.19 2.41 -17.28
CA ILE A 303 -10.45 1.94 -16.68
C ILE A 303 -10.30 1.46 -15.24
N TYR A 304 -9.14 0.89 -14.86
CA TYR A 304 -8.89 0.44 -13.49
C TYR A 304 -8.76 1.61 -12.54
N MET A 305 -8.09 2.68 -12.97
CA MET A 305 -8.01 3.92 -12.18
C MET A 305 -9.38 4.58 -12.04
N GLN A 306 -10.21 4.57 -13.09
CA GLN A 306 -11.59 5.05 -12.99
C GLN A 306 -12.43 4.18 -12.04
N ALA A 307 -12.29 2.86 -12.10
CA ALA A 307 -13.02 1.95 -11.21
C ALA A 307 -12.69 2.21 -9.73
N VAL A 308 -11.40 2.34 -9.39
CA VAL A 308 -10.98 2.56 -8.00
C VAL A 308 -11.37 3.95 -7.48
N GLU A 309 -11.35 4.96 -8.35
CA GLU A 309 -11.85 6.30 -8.01
C GLU A 309 -13.36 6.28 -7.72
N ASP A 310 -14.15 5.60 -8.55
CA ASP A 310 -15.59 5.42 -8.34
C ASP A 310 -15.90 4.70 -7.03
N VAL A 311 -15.12 3.65 -6.71
CA VAL A 311 -15.24 2.91 -5.45
C VAL A 311 -14.93 3.82 -4.26
N MET A 312 -13.81 4.54 -4.28
CA MET A 312 -13.42 5.46 -3.19
C MET A 312 -14.50 6.50 -2.93
N LYS A 313 -15.04 7.12 -3.97
CA LYS A 313 -16.15 8.08 -3.88
C LYS A 313 -17.41 7.46 -3.31
N SER A 314 -17.68 6.19 -3.63
CA SER A 314 -18.89 5.50 -3.20
C SER A 314 -18.84 5.04 -1.74
N VAL A 315 -17.66 4.66 -1.23
CA VAL A 315 -17.57 3.98 0.07
C VAL A 315 -17.01 4.83 1.19
N CYS A 316 -16.03 5.72 0.92
CA CYS A 316 -15.29 6.40 2.00
C CYS A 316 -16.11 7.40 2.81
N ARG A 317 -17.26 7.83 2.30
CA ARG A 317 -18.20 8.75 3.01
C ARG A 317 -19.40 8.04 3.62
N ARG A 318 -19.48 6.71 3.54
CA ARG A 318 -20.59 5.97 4.13
C ARG A 318 -20.46 5.91 5.65
N ASP A 319 -21.60 5.82 6.32
CA ASP A 319 -21.65 5.75 7.78
C ASP A 319 -20.84 4.57 8.34
N GLY A 320 -20.01 4.85 9.35
CA GLY A 320 -19.14 3.87 9.98
C GLY A 320 -18.00 3.33 9.10
N VAL A 321 -17.73 3.92 7.94
CA VAL A 321 -16.59 3.59 7.08
C VAL A 321 -15.39 4.48 7.42
N ARG A 322 -14.20 3.87 7.43
CA ARG A 322 -12.91 4.55 7.59
C ARG A 322 -11.98 4.09 6.47
N CYS A 323 -11.69 4.97 5.52
CA CYS A 323 -10.66 4.77 4.51
C CYS A 323 -9.32 5.22 5.10
N VAL A 324 -8.46 4.27 5.41
CA VAL A 324 -7.25 4.47 6.20
C VAL A 324 -6.02 3.85 5.54
N SER A 325 -4.83 4.21 6.00
CA SER A 325 -3.59 3.51 5.64
C SER A 325 -3.46 2.18 6.40
N PHE A 326 -2.57 1.30 5.92
CA PHE A 326 -2.25 0.07 6.65
C PHE A 326 -1.67 0.36 8.03
N ARG A 327 -0.84 1.39 8.19
CA ARG A 327 -0.32 1.80 9.50
C ARG A 327 -1.44 2.21 10.46
N GLN A 328 -2.40 3.00 10.00
CA GLN A 328 -3.56 3.40 10.81
C GLN A 328 -4.43 2.21 11.19
N LEU A 329 -4.60 1.24 10.29
CA LEU A 329 -5.29 -0.01 10.62
C LEU A 329 -4.51 -0.81 11.67
N ALA A 330 -3.18 -0.92 11.54
CA ALA A 330 -2.34 -1.57 12.55
C ALA A 330 -2.44 -0.87 13.92
N ASP A 331 -2.47 0.47 13.95
CA ASP A 331 -2.67 1.25 15.19
C ASP A 331 -4.01 0.92 15.84
N TRP A 332 -5.08 0.83 15.05
CA TRP A 332 -6.39 0.46 15.56
C TRP A 332 -6.43 -0.98 16.09
N LEU A 333 -5.85 -1.93 15.35
CA LEU A 333 -5.79 -3.34 15.76
C LEU A 333 -4.97 -3.53 17.05
N ASP A 334 -3.86 -2.81 17.18
CA ASP A 334 -3.01 -2.86 18.39
C ASP A 334 -3.71 -2.31 19.64
N ALA A 335 -4.68 -1.40 19.46
CA ALA A 335 -5.46 -0.85 20.56
C ALA A 335 -6.55 -1.81 21.07
N GLN A 336 -6.90 -2.86 20.31
CA GLN A 336 -8.00 -3.77 20.66
C GLN A 336 -7.56 -4.85 21.67
N ASP A 337 -8.53 -5.35 22.42
CA ASP A 337 -8.34 -6.56 23.23
C ASP A 337 -8.09 -7.78 22.30
N PRO A 338 -7.02 -8.54 22.53
CA PRO A 338 -6.73 -9.74 21.73
C PRO A 338 -7.89 -10.74 21.62
N LYS A 339 -8.68 -10.89 22.70
CA LYS A 339 -9.85 -11.78 22.71
C LYS A 339 -10.97 -11.27 21.78
N VAL A 340 -11.15 -9.95 21.70
CA VAL A 340 -12.09 -9.33 20.77
C VAL A 340 -11.66 -9.62 19.33
N LEU A 341 -10.37 -9.41 19.01
CA LEU A 341 -9.84 -9.70 17.67
C LEU A 341 -9.92 -11.19 17.31
N GLU A 342 -9.70 -12.08 18.29
CA GLU A 342 -9.87 -13.53 18.06
C GLU A 342 -11.32 -13.89 17.70
N ARG A 343 -12.30 -13.33 18.40
CA ARG A 343 -13.73 -13.52 18.06
C ARG A 343 -14.09 -12.96 16.71
N LEU A 344 -13.58 -11.77 16.36
CA LEU A 344 -13.81 -11.15 15.05
C LEU A 344 -13.23 -12.01 13.91
N ARG A 345 -12.05 -12.61 14.08
CA ARG A 345 -11.44 -13.51 13.09
C ARG A 345 -12.22 -14.78 12.80
N GLN A 346 -13.12 -15.18 13.69
CA GLN A 346 -13.96 -16.37 13.50
C GLN A 346 -15.20 -16.09 12.64
N LEU A 347 -15.48 -14.83 12.31
CA LEU A 347 -16.62 -14.46 11.46
C LEU A 347 -16.34 -14.71 10.00
N ASP A 348 -17.26 -15.38 9.32
CA ASP A 348 -17.26 -15.38 7.86
C ASP A 348 -17.53 -13.99 7.28
N PRO A 349 -17.04 -13.66 6.07
CA PRO A 349 -17.18 -12.31 5.51
C PRO A 349 -18.61 -11.76 5.52
N ALA A 350 -19.58 -12.57 5.15
CA ALA A 350 -21.00 -12.17 5.11
C ALA A 350 -21.76 -12.36 6.44
N GLN A 351 -21.11 -12.90 7.47
CA GLN A 351 -21.74 -13.15 8.76
C GLN A 351 -21.91 -11.86 9.56
N SER A 352 -23.14 -11.44 9.80
CA SER A 352 -23.46 -10.31 10.67
C SER A 352 -23.97 -10.81 12.01
N PRO A 353 -23.19 -10.73 13.10
CA PRO A 353 -23.64 -11.09 14.42
C PRO A 353 -24.56 -10.00 15.00
N ASP A 354 -25.25 -10.30 16.09
CA ASP A 354 -25.82 -9.28 16.96
C ASP A 354 -24.68 -8.56 17.70
N TRP A 355 -24.26 -7.43 17.18
CA TRP A 355 -23.12 -6.66 17.69
C TRP A 355 -23.29 -6.25 19.15
N ALA A 356 -24.53 -5.94 19.57
CA ALA A 356 -24.82 -5.53 20.93
C ALA A 356 -24.48 -6.61 21.98
N SER A 357 -24.49 -7.87 21.58
CA SER A 357 -24.15 -9.01 22.44
C SER A 357 -22.84 -9.70 22.09
N PHE A 358 -22.38 -9.57 20.84
CA PHE A 358 -21.24 -10.34 20.30
C PHE A 358 -19.90 -10.01 20.99
N LEU A 359 -19.66 -8.74 21.33
CA LEU A 359 -18.42 -8.26 21.93
C LEU A 359 -18.57 -7.91 23.43
N LYS A 360 -19.58 -8.47 24.11
CA LYS A 360 -19.73 -8.36 25.57
C LYS A 360 -18.91 -9.40 26.30
#